data_20ef3ce22f0786847991810c1ff8edd0
#
_entry.id   20ef3ce22f0786847991810c1ff8edd0
#
_cell.length_a   1.000
_cell.length_b   1.000
_cell.length_c   1.000
_cell.angle_alpha   90.00
_cell.angle_beta   90.00
_cell.angle_gamma   90.00
#
_symmetry.space_group_name_H-M   'P 1'
#
loop_
_entity.id
_entity.type
_entity.pdbx_description
1 polymer ?
#
loop_
_entity_poly.entity_id
_entity_poly.type
_entity_poly.pdbx_seq_one_letter_code
_entity_poly.pdbx_strand_id
1 'polypeptide(L)'
;MSMKKWMLPLLLIAGSAMSASAQKFGFVDTDYILSQMPSYRSAQSTLDQLSGEWQAEADKKKQNLDLMFREYKAEEMLLTPQQRKEREDIIVQKEQELNAFREQKFGYQGELFKKREELVKPIQDKVFEAVQKVAKDQALDFIFDKSSDLIMLYTNVRFDKSDEVLEALGIAPQEETKPNER
;
A
#
# COMPACT_ATOMS: atom_id res chain seq x y z
N MET A 1 10.27 4.97 -76.34
CA MET A 1 9.33 5.29 -75.25
C MET A 1 9.97 4.88 -73.92
N SER A 2 10.22 5.84 -73.06
CA SER A 2 11.21 5.76 -71.97
C SER A 2 10.67 5.06 -70.75
N MET A 3 11.15 3.81 -70.47
CA MET A 3 10.88 3.05 -69.25
C MET A 3 11.40 3.71 -67.92
N LYS A 4 12.22 4.76 -68.06
CA LYS A 4 12.79 5.48 -66.90
C LYS A 4 11.79 6.30 -66.07
N LYS A 5 10.63 6.65 -66.61
CA LYS A 5 9.63 7.48 -65.92
C LYS A 5 8.73 6.72 -64.92
N TRP A 6 8.71 5.41 -65.00
CA TRP A 6 7.87 4.56 -64.11
C TRP A 6 8.63 3.99 -62.92
N MET A 7 9.97 4.06 -62.92
CA MET A 7 10.77 3.60 -61.77
C MET A 7 10.84 4.62 -60.63
N LEU A 8 10.59 5.91 -60.91
CA LEU A 8 10.67 6.96 -59.89
C LEU A 8 9.57 6.84 -58.80
N PRO A 9 8.28 6.58 -59.14
CA PRO A 9 7.26 6.41 -58.10
C PRO A 9 7.41 5.10 -57.29
N LEU A 10 8.02 4.05 -57.86
CA LEU A 10 8.24 2.79 -57.15
C LEU A 10 9.33 2.93 -56.06
N LEU A 11 10.34 3.79 -56.31
CA LEU A 11 11.41 4.07 -55.31
C LEU A 11 10.90 4.91 -54.12
N LEU A 12 9.89 5.77 -54.36
CA LEU A 12 9.30 6.59 -53.29
C LEU A 12 8.43 5.79 -52.32
N ILE A 13 7.80 4.67 -52.77
CA ILE A 13 6.97 3.79 -51.94
C ILE A 13 7.85 2.86 -51.11
N ALA A 14 9.03 2.46 -51.57
CA ALA A 14 9.96 1.62 -50.84
C ALA A 14 10.65 2.36 -49.67
N GLY A 15 10.73 3.70 -49.71
CA GLY A 15 11.35 4.52 -48.64
C GLY A 15 10.46 4.81 -47.43
N SER A 16 9.16 4.53 -47.51
CA SER A 16 8.20 4.82 -46.43
C SER A 16 7.88 3.63 -45.52
N ALA A 17 8.62 2.53 -45.55
CA ALA A 17 8.63 1.52 -44.52
C ALA A 17 9.38 2.06 -43.27
N MET A 18 8.95 3.22 -42.76
CA MET A 18 9.34 3.69 -41.45
C MET A 18 8.85 2.65 -40.46
N SER A 19 9.80 2.00 -39.81
CA SER A 19 9.54 1.06 -38.69
C SER A 19 8.65 1.75 -37.66
N ALA A 20 7.35 1.52 -37.71
CA ALA A 20 6.45 1.87 -36.63
C ALA A 20 6.88 1.01 -35.46
N SER A 21 7.71 1.56 -34.58
CA SER A 21 7.98 0.89 -33.28
C SER A 21 6.67 0.85 -32.51
N ALA A 22 6.05 -0.32 -32.50
CA ALA A 22 4.87 -0.53 -31.64
C ALA A 22 5.32 -0.35 -30.19
N GLN A 23 4.66 0.56 -29.47
CA GLN A 23 4.89 0.74 -28.04
C GLN A 23 4.64 -0.56 -27.31
N LYS A 24 5.60 -0.98 -26.49
CA LYS A 24 5.52 -2.19 -25.70
C LYS A 24 5.07 -1.83 -24.29
N PHE A 25 4.08 -2.54 -23.80
CA PHE A 25 3.56 -2.33 -22.46
C PHE A 25 3.40 -3.66 -21.72
N GLY A 26 3.40 -3.58 -20.42
CA GLY A 26 3.09 -4.67 -19.50
C GLY A 26 2.26 -4.15 -18.34
N PHE A 27 1.87 -5.04 -17.47
CA PHE A 27 1.32 -4.69 -16.17
C PHE A 27 1.90 -5.60 -15.09
N VAL A 28 1.82 -5.15 -13.86
CA VAL A 28 2.15 -5.90 -12.65
C VAL A 28 1.00 -5.83 -11.67
N ASP A 29 0.98 -6.74 -10.72
CA ASP A 29 0.13 -6.70 -9.54
C ASP A 29 1.05 -6.51 -8.32
N THR A 30 1.18 -5.24 -7.85
CA THR A 30 2.10 -4.95 -6.74
C THR A 30 1.62 -5.56 -5.42
N ASP A 31 0.33 -5.76 -5.21
CA ASP A 31 -0.20 -6.44 -4.02
C ASP A 31 0.21 -7.93 -4.04
N TYR A 32 0.11 -8.60 -5.18
CA TYR A 32 0.59 -9.96 -5.34
C TYR A 32 2.11 -10.03 -5.07
N ILE A 33 2.90 -9.17 -5.70
CA ILE A 33 4.37 -9.14 -5.52
C ILE A 33 4.72 -8.95 -4.04
N LEU A 34 4.14 -7.95 -3.37
CA LEU A 34 4.38 -7.67 -1.96
C LEU A 34 3.98 -8.85 -1.08
N SER A 35 2.85 -9.50 -1.36
CA SER A 35 2.38 -10.67 -0.60
C SER A 35 3.36 -11.83 -0.63
N GLN A 36 4.12 -12.00 -1.72
CA GLN A 36 5.14 -13.03 -1.87
C GLN A 36 6.46 -12.69 -1.14
N MET A 37 6.67 -11.42 -0.76
CA MET A 37 7.90 -10.96 -0.09
C MET A 37 7.90 -11.31 1.41
N PRO A 38 8.85 -12.12 1.92
CA PRO A 38 8.95 -12.41 3.35
C PRO A 38 9.13 -11.16 4.20
N SER A 39 9.89 -10.18 3.69
CA SER A 39 10.12 -8.89 4.37
C SER A 39 8.82 -8.09 4.54
N TYR A 40 7.93 -8.11 3.55
CA TYR A 40 6.62 -7.42 3.64
C TYR A 40 5.71 -8.10 4.67
N ARG A 41 5.64 -9.44 4.66
CA ARG A 41 4.87 -10.20 5.66
C ARG A 41 5.37 -9.94 7.07
N SER A 42 6.70 -9.88 7.26
CA SER A 42 7.30 -9.56 8.57
C SER A 42 6.97 -8.12 8.99
N ALA A 43 7.04 -7.15 8.08
CA ALA A 43 6.68 -5.76 8.34
C ALA A 43 5.20 -5.65 8.73
N GLN A 44 4.32 -6.32 8.00
CA GLN A 44 2.88 -6.34 8.29
C GLN A 44 2.58 -6.95 9.66
N SER A 45 3.21 -8.10 9.98
CA SER A 45 3.07 -8.74 11.30
C SER A 45 3.53 -7.82 12.44
N THR A 46 4.62 -7.08 12.23
CA THR A 46 5.11 -6.11 13.23
C THR A 46 4.12 -4.95 13.42
N LEU A 47 3.54 -4.44 12.34
CA LEU A 47 2.54 -3.37 12.40
C LEU A 47 1.26 -3.84 13.09
N ASP A 48 0.80 -5.06 12.80
CA ASP A 48 -0.39 -5.65 13.41
C ASP A 48 -0.18 -5.86 14.92
N GLN A 49 1.00 -6.33 15.33
CA GLN A 49 1.35 -6.48 16.74
C GLN A 49 1.35 -5.12 17.46
N LEU A 50 2.04 -4.11 16.94
CA LEU A 50 2.07 -2.76 17.52
C LEU A 50 0.67 -2.15 17.61
N SER A 51 -0.13 -2.30 16.56
CA SER A 51 -1.51 -1.82 16.55
C SER A 51 -2.35 -2.51 17.64
N GLY A 52 -2.20 -3.83 17.78
CA GLY A 52 -2.89 -4.60 18.82
C GLY A 52 -2.49 -4.19 20.24
N GLU A 53 -1.19 -4.00 20.49
CA GLU A 53 -0.67 -3.56 21.78
C GLU A 53 -1.22 -2.18 22.17
N TRP A 54 -1.17 -1.22 21.24
CA TRP A 54 -1.67 0.14 21.49
C TRP A 54 -3.20 0.20 21.62
N GLN A 55 -3.92 -0.63 20.86
CA GLN A 55 -5.37 -0.75 21.02
C GLN A 55 -5.73 -1.30 22.41
N ALA A 56 -5.05 -2.33 22.88
CA ALA A 56 -5.25 -2.89 24.21
C ALA A 56 -4.95 -1.86 25.31
N GLU A 57 -3.91 -1.02 25.14
CA GLU A 57 -3.60 0.07 26.06
C GLU A 57 -4.70 1.15 26.07
N ALA A 58 -5.19 1.55 24.88
CA ALA A 58 -6.29 2.51 24.75
C ALA A 58 -7.58 1.97 25.42
N ASP A 59 -7.88 0.68 25.24
CA ASP A 59 -9.04 0.04 25.84
C ASP A 59 -8.92 -0.04 27.36
N LYS A 60 -7.73 -0.30 27.90
CA LYS A 60 -7.47 -0.26 29.33
C LYS A 60 -7.66 1.12 29.92
N LYS A 61 -7.15 2.17 29.24
CA LYS A 61 -7.37 3.58 29.64
C LYS A 61 -8.85 3.92 29.63
N LYS A 62 -9.58 3.49 28.59
CA LYS A 62 -11.03 3.68 28.48
C LYS A 62 -11.79 2.97 29.60
N GLN A 63 -11.49 1.71 29.90
CA GLN A 63 -12.12 0.96 30.99
C GLN A 63 -11.91 1.64 32.35
N ASN A 64 -10.69 2.15 32.61
CA ASN A 64 -10.40 2.88 33.84
C ASN A 64 -11.22 4.19 33.91
N LEU A 65 -11.32 4.92 32.81
CA LEU A 65 -12.13 6.15 32.72
C LEU A 65 -13.61 5.83 32.98
N ASP A 66 -14.15 4.79 32.37
CA ASP A 66 -15.56 4.34 32.55
C ASP A 66 -15.82 3.91 34.00
N LEU A 67 -14.83 3.30 34.68
CA LEU A 67 -14.91 2.96 36.08
C LEU A 67 -14.95 4.21 36.99
N MET A 68 -13.99 5.12 36.79
CA MET A 68 -13.93 6.40 37.54
C MET A 68 -15.22 7.20 37.41
N PHE A 69 -15.79 7.26 36.20
CA PHE A 69 -17.05 7.94 35.95
C PHE A 69 -18.21 7.30 36.68
N ARG A 70 -18.30 5.94 36.72
CA ARG A 70 -19.33 5.21 37.44
C ARG A 70 -19.20 5.40 38.95
N GLU A 71 -17.98 5.35 39.50
CA GLU A 71 -17.71 5.61 40.92
C GLU A 71 -18.11 7.04 41.29
N TYR A 72 -17.71 8.03 40.50
CA TYR A 72 -18.10 9.41 40.70
C TYR A 72 -19.63 9.56 40.74
N LYS A 73 -20.36 8.97 39.76
CA LYS A 73 -21.83 9.03 39.74
C LYS A 73 -22.49 8.38 40.95
N ALA A 74 -21.93 7.29 41.46
CA ALA A 74 -22.45 6.62 42.64
C ALA A 74 -22.28 7.46 43.95
N GLU A 75 -21.18 8.22 44.01
CA GLU A 75 -20.83 9.03 45.20
C GLU A 75 -21.25 10.51 45.08
N GLU A 76 -21.67 10.99 43.92
CA GLU A 76 -21.91 12.41 43.60
C GLU A 76 -22.75 13.13 44.64
N MET A 77 -23.80 12.47 45.17
CA MET A 77 -24.69 13.07 46.16
C MET A 77 -24.08 13.19 47.56
N LEU A 78 -23.01 12.44 47.83
CA LEU A 78 -22.31 12.42 49.10
C LEU A 78 -21.12 13.40 49.14
N LEU A 79 -20.67 13.85 47.96
CA LEU A 79 -19.49 14.70 47.84
C LEU A 79 -19.82 16.16 48.10
N THR A 80 -18.89 16.88 48.74
CA THR A 80 -18.92 18.35 48.82
C THR A 80 -18.70 18.99 47.42
N PRO A 81 -19.08 20.26 47.19
CA PRO A 81 -18.84 20.93 45.92
C PRO A 81 -17.38 20.91 45.49
N GLN A 82 -16.46 21.06 46.45
CA GLN A 82 -15.02 21.00 46.17
C GLN A 82 -14.57 19.64 45.71
N GLN A 83 -15.00 18.57 46.39
CA GLN A 83 -14.67 17.19 46.05
C GLN A 83 -15.26 16.76 44.67
N ARG A 84 -16.48 17.23 44.33
CA ARG A 84 -17.06 17.00 43.00
C ARG A 84 -16.18 17.57 41.91
N LYS A 85 -15.81 18.84 42.08
CA LYS A 85 -14.96 19.50 41.10
C LYS A 85 -13.62 18.79 40.92
N GLU A 86 -12.96 18.40 41.99
CA GLU A 86 -11.70 17.65 41.92
C GLU A 86 -11.86 16.30 41.19
N ARG A 87 -12.96 15.56 41.41
CA ARG A 87 -13.23 14.31 40.71
C ARG A 87 -13.55 14.55 39.24
N GLU A 88 -14.33 15.57 38.87
CA GLU A 88 -14.62 15.96 37.51
C GLU A 88 -13.36 16.36 36.77
N ASP A 89 -12.50 17.19 37.37
CA ASP A 89 -11.24 17.62 36.77
C ASP A 89 -10.32 16.43 36.48
N ILE A 90 -10.24 15.43 37.38
CA ILE A 90 -9.47 14.20 37.16
C ILE A 90 -10.05 13.38 35.99
N ILE A 91 -11.38 13.21 35.93
CA ILE A 91 -12.05 12.48 34.85
C ILE A 91 -11.77 13.15 33.50
N VAL A 92 -11.93 14.48 33.42
CA VAL A 92 -11.62 15.26 32.20
C VAL A 92 -10.15 15.13 31.80
N GLN A 93 -9.25 15.16 32.78
CA GLN A 93 -7.83 14.94 32.49
C GLN A 93 -7.58 13.53 31.91
N LYS A 94 -8.18 12.50 32.49
CA LYS A 94 -8.03 11.12 31.98
C LYS A 94 -8.64 10.92 30.60
N GLU A 95 -9.73 11.59 30.29
CA GLU A 95 -10.32 11.62 28.95
C GLU A 95 -9.37 12.27 27.94
N GLN A 96 -8.78 13.42 28.31
CA GLN A 96 -7.79 14.11 27.48
C GLN A 96 -6.55 13.23 27.25
N GLU A 97 -6.04 12.54 28.28
CA GLU A 97 -4.92 11.61 28.17
C GLU A 97 -5.25 10.45 27.21
N LEU A 98 -6.45 9.90 27.25
CA LEU A 98 -6.89 8.85 26.32
C LEU A 98 -6.97 9.35 24.88
N ASN A 99 -7.56 10.53 24.68
CA ASN A 99 -7.69 11.14 23.36
C ASN A 99 -6.32 11.50 22.76
N ALA A 100 -5.43 12.08 23.57
CA ALA A 100 -4.06 12.39 23.18
C ALA A 100 -3.28 11.10 22.81
N PHE A 101 -3.44 10.02 23.57
CA PHE A 101 -2.82 8.74 23.29
C PHE A 101 -3.29 8.19 21.95
N ARG A 102 -4.61 8.20 21.70
CA ARG A 102 -5.18 7.74 20.42
C ARG A 102 -4.68 8.54 19.24
N GLU A 103 -4.68 9.87 19.37
CA GLU A 103 -4.17 10.77 18.33
C GLU A 103 -2.69 10.52 18.06
N GLN A 104 -1.88 10.39 19.11
CA GLN A 104 -0.45 10.10 18.98
C GLN A 104 -0.18 8.76 18.29
N LYS A 105 -0.95 7.70 18.63
CA LYS A 105 -0.71 6.36 18.09
C LYS A 105 -1.35 6.16 16.72
N PHE A 106 -2.61 6.56 16.54
CA PHE A 106 -3.44 6.23 15.38
C PHE A 106 -3.88 7.45 14.55
N GLY A 107 -3.61 8.67 15.04
CA GLY A 107 -4.01 9.90 14.34
C GLY A 107 -3.27 10.11 13.02
N TYR A 108 -3.64 11.17 12.33
CA TYR A 108 -2.96 11.56 11.10
C TYR A 108 -1.47 11.79 11.35
N GLN A 109 -0.61 11.07 10.60
CA GLN A 109 0.84 11.02 10.83
C GLN A 109 1.26 10.57 12.25
N GLY A 110 0.42 9.79 12.91
CA GLY A 110 0.70 9.17 14.20
C GLY A 110 1.83 8.13 14.12
N GLU A 111 2.13 7.52 15.26
CA GLU A 111 3.25 6.55 15.35
C GLU A 111 3.05 5.34 14.44
N LEU A 112 1.80 4.83 14.28
CA LEU A 112 1.52 3.69 13.40
C LEU A 112 1.81 4.04 11.93
N PHE A 113 1.44 5.25 11.50
CA PHE A 113 1.73 5.73 10.15
C PHE A 113 3.25 5.80 9.91
N LYS A 114 4.00 6.41 10.85
CA LYS A 114 5.46 6.51 10.76
C LYS A 114 6.14 5.15 10.73
N LYS A 115 5.66 4.21 11.55
CA LYS A 115 6.19 2.84 11.55
C LYS A 115 5.89 2.12 10.24
N ARG A 116 4.73 2.34 9.64
CA ARG A 116 4.42 1.81 8.31
C ARG A 116 5.37 2.37 7.25
N GLU A 117 5.58 3.68 7.22
CA GLU A 117 6.54 4.27 6.29
C GLU A 117 7.96 3.71 6.48
N GLU A 118 8.42 3.60 7.73
CA GLU A 118 9.75 3.06 8.07
C GLU A 118 9.94 1.62 7.58
N LEU A 119 8.91 0.77 7.75
CA LEU A 119 9.02 -0.66 7.46
C LEU A 119 8.67 -1.01 6.01
N VAL A 120 7.65 -0.36 5.44
CA VAL A 120 7.09 -0.74 4.14
C VAL A 120 7.74 0.02 2.99
N LYS A 121 8.05 1.31 3.17
CA LYS A 121 8.64 2.12 2.08
C LYS A 121 9.91 1.50 1.49
N PRO A 122 10.91 1.02 2.26
CA PRO A 122 12.10 0.40 1.67
C PRO A 122 11.80 -0.86 0.87
N ILE A 123 10.69 -1.56 1.19
CA ILE A 123 10.26 -2.75 0.46
C ILE A 123 9.62 -2.34 -0.87
N GLN A 124 8.77 -1.32 -0.86
CA GLN A 124 8.18 -0.75 -2.08
C GLN A 124 9.25 -0.19 -3.02
N ASP A 125 10.27 0.48 -2.48
CA ASP A 125 11.39 1.01 -3.26
C ASP A 125 12.12 -0.14 -4.01
N LYS A 126 12.35 -1.29 -3.36
CA LYS A 126 12.94 -2.49 -3.99
C LYS A 126 12.04 -3.06 -5.10
N VAL A 127 10.72 -3.12 -4.88
CA VAL A 127 9.78 -3.55 -5.92
C VAL A 127 9.85 -2.61 -7.11
N PHE A 128 9.86 -1.30 -6.87
CA PHE A 128 9.97 -0.30 -7.92
C PHE A 128 11.27 -0.43 -8.75
N GLU A 129 12.41 -0.67 -8.08
CA GLU A 129 13.69 -0.93 -8.74
C GLU A 129 13.63 -2.19 -9.61
N ALA A 130 13.00 -3.27 -9.12
CA ALA A 130 12.83 -4.51 -9.87
C ALA A 130 11.91 -4.31 -11.08
N VAL A 131 10.81 -3.58 -10.94
CA VAL A 131 9.91 -3.20 -12.05
C VAL A 131 10.68 -2.42 -13.11
N GLN A 132 11.48 -1.42 -12.71
CA GLN A 132 12.31 -0.67 -13.66
C GLN A 132 13.33 -1.56 -14.39
N LYS A 133 13.92 -2.52 -13.68
CA LYS A 133 14.86 -3.47 -14.28
C LYS A 133 14.16 -4.32 -15.34
N VAL A 134 13.01 -4.90 -15.03
CA VAL A 134 12.21 -5.69 -15.98
C VAL A 134 11.79 -4.86 -17.19
N ALA A 135 11.34 -3.60 -16.96
CA ALA A 135 10.99 -2.69 -18.05
C ALA A 135 12.15 -2.46 -19.01
N LYS A 136 13.37 -2.21 -18.48
CA LYS A 136 14.57 -1.98 -19.29
C LYS A 136 15.00 -3.25 -20.02
N ASP A 137 15.04 -4.39 -19.34
CA ASP A 137 15.50 -5.67 -19.90
C ASP A 137 14.58 -6.15 -21.05
N GLN A 138 13.27 -5.86 -20.97
CA GLN A 138 12.28 -6.24 -21.99
C GLN A 138 11.95 -5.11 -22.99
N ALA A 139 12.59 -3.95 -22.86
CA ALA A 139 12.32 -2.75 -23.65
C ALA A 139 10.82 -2.39 -23.66
N LEU A 140 10.22 -2.34 -22.46
CA LEU A 140 8.85 -1.89 -22.26
C LEU A 140 8.83 -0.37 -22.09
N ASP A 141 7.92 0.30 -22.79
CA ASP A 141 7.73 1.75 -22.69
C ASP A 141 6.89 2.12 -21.45
N PHE A 142 5.96 1.23 -21.05
CA PHE A 142 5.06 1.43 -19.91
C PHE A 142 4.84 0.12 -19.16
N ILE A 143 4.76 0.23 -17.82
CA ILE A 143 4.23 -0.81 -16.95
C ILE A 143 3.14 -0.19 -16.09
N PHE A 144 1.96 -0.78 -16.09
CA PHE A 144 0.82 -0.37 -15.27
C PHE A 144 0.74 -1.25 -14.03
N ASP A 145 0.26 -0.67 -12.94
CA ASP A 145 -0.03 -1.45 -11.74
C ASP A 145 -1.52 -1.80 -11.68
N LYS A 146 -1.82 -3.11 -11.71
CA LYS A 146 -3.19 -3.64 -11.65
C LYS A 146 -3.83 -3.43 -10.28
N SER A 147 -3.03 -3.39 -9.21
CA SER A 147 -3.51 -3.18 -7.83
C SER A 147 -3.76 -1.70 -7.49
N SER A 148 -3.42 -0.77 -8.40
CA SER A 148 -3.71 0.65 -8.22
C SER A 148 -5.17 1.00 -8.51
N ASP A 149 -5.57 2.23 -8.21
CA ASP A 149 -6.92 2.76 -8.53
C ASP A 149 -7.23 2.84 -10.05
N LEU A 150 -6.30 2.40 -10.91
CA LEU A 150 -6.49 2.33 -12.34
C LEU A 150 -7.45 1.19 -12.70
N ILE A 151 -8.64 1.53 -13.19
CA ILE A 151 -9.64 0.54 -13.58
C ILE A 151 -9.21 -0.14 -14.88
N MET A 152 -8.76 -1.40 -14.79
CA MET A 152 -8.49 -2.26 -15.92
C MET A 152 -9.67 -3.23 -16.12
N LEU A 153 -10.46 -3.04 -17.18
CA LEU A 153 -11.62 -3.91 -17.46
C LEU A 153 -11.23 -5.29 -18.01
N TYR A 154 -10.08 -5.37 -18.66
CA TYR A 154 -9.53 -6.60 -19.24
C TYR A 154 -8.01 -6.53 -19.31
N THR A 155 -7.34 -7.59 -18.92
CA THR A 155 -5.89 -7.78 -19.06
C THR A 155 -5.60 -9.15 -19.69
N ASN A 156 -4.67 -9.19 -20.64
CA ASN A 156 -4.19 -10.46 -21.16
C ASN A 156 -2.96 -10.90 -20.36
N VAL A 157 -3.01 -12.09 -19.80
CA VAL A 157 -1.98 -12.65 -18.90
C VAL A 157 -0.56 -12.63 -19.49
N ARG A 158 -0.45 -12.68 -20.83
CA ARG A 158 0.86 -12.60 -21.51
C ARG A 158 1.61 -11.27 -21.26
N PHE A 159 0.90 -10.23 -20.85
CA PHE A 159 1.47 -8.93 -20.53
C PHE A 159 1.70 -8.74 -19.02
N ASP A 160 1.33 -9.74 -18.22
CA ASP A 160 1.65 -9.76 -16.80
C ASP A 160 3.15 -9.96 -16.61
N LYS A 161 3.77 -9.09 -15.82
CA LYS A 161 5.20 -9.08 -15.51
C LYS A 161 5.47 -9.29 -14.03
N SER A 162 4.46 -9.68 -13.27
CA SER A 162 4.57 -9.85 -11.82
C SER A 162 5.58 -10.93 -11.44
N ASP A 163 5.55 -12.07 -12.16
CA ASP A 163 6.47 -13.18 -11.89
C ASP A 163 7.91 -12.82 -12.25
N GLU A 164 8.13 -12.11 -13.38
CA GLU A 164 9.46 -11.64 -13.77
C GLU A 164 10.02 -10.60 -12.77
N VAL A 165 9.14 -9.79 -12.14
CA VAL A 165 9.54 -8.88 -11.07
C VAL A 165 9.92 -9.64 -9.81
N LEU A 166 9.19 -10.70 -9.44
CA LEU A 166 9.55 -11.59 -8.32
C LEU A 166 10.91 -12.26 -8.57
N GLU A 167 11.15 -12.77 -9.77
CA GLU A 167 12.45 -13.34 -10.14
C GLU A 167 13.58 -12.29 -10.03
N ALA A 168 13.33 -11.05 -10.48
CA ALA A 168 14.29 -9.95 -10.36
C ALA A 168 14.60 -9.58 -8.89
N LEU A 169 13.63 -9.82 -7.97
CA LEU A 169 13.79 -9.69 -6.52
C LEU A 169 14.46 -10.92 -5.88
N GLY A 170 14.73 -11.99 -6.65
CA GLY A 170 15.30 -13.25 -6.15
C GLY A 170 14.28 -14.12 -5.40
N ILE A 171 12.99 -13.92 -5.67
CA ILE A 171 11.89 -14.66 -5.05
C ILE A 171 11.30 -15.60 -6.12
N ALA A 172 11.25 -16.91 -5.83
CA ALA A 172 10.55 -17.85 -6.70
C ALA A 172 9.05 -17.58 -6.62
N PRO A 173 8.36 -17.34 -7.76
CA PRO A 173 6.91 -17.22 -7.77
C PRO A 173 6.30 -18.50 -7.18
N GLN A 174 5.38 -18.38 -6.24
CA GLN A 174 4.60 -19.52 -5.79
C GLN A 174 3.47 -19.73 -6.80
N GLU A 175 3.31 -20.95 -7.31
CA GLU A 175 2.14 -21.33 -8.08
C GLU A 175 0.90 -21.27 -7.16
N GLU A 176 0.40 -20.06 -6.90
CA GLU A 176 -0.99 -19.95 -6.48
C GLU A 176 -1.84 -20.35 -7.69
N THR A 177 -2.70 -21.35 -7.49
CA THR A 177 -3.75 -21.72 -8.43
C THR A 177 -4.47 -20.46 -8.86
N LYS A 178 -4.09 -19.92 -10.04
CA LYS A 178 -4.80 -18.82 -10.69
C LYS A 178 -6.27 -19.23 -10.71
N PRO A 179 -7.21 -18.39 -10.22
CA PRO A 179 -8.61 -18.72 -10.32
C PRO A 179 -8.91 -19.03 -11.78
N ASN A 180 -9.40 -20.24 -12.00
CA ASN A 180 -9.69 -20.79 -13.32
C ASN A 180 -10.70 -19.85 -14.00
N GLU A 181 -10.25 -18.96 -14.88
CA GLU A 181 -11.12 -18.16 -15.74
C GLU A 181 -11.82 -19.13 -16.69
N ARG A 182 -13.06 -19.46 -16.33
CA ARG A 182 -14.04 -20.06 -17.27
C ARG A 182 -14.89 -18.97 -17.87
#